data_c586361fd4ca72ad0ce8652e2698a68f
#
_entry.id   c586361fd4ca72ad0ce8652e2698a68f
#
_cell.length_a   1.000
_cell.length_b   1.000
_cell.length_c   1.000
_cell.angle_alpha   90.00
_cell.angle_beta   90.00
_cell.angle_gamma   90.00
#
_symmetry.space_group_name_H-M   'P 1'
#
loop_
_entity.id
_entity.type
_entity.pdbx_description
1 polymer ?
#
loop_
_entity_poly.entity_id
_entity_poly.type
_entity_poly.pdbx_seq_one_letter_code
_entity_poly.pdbx_strand_id
1 'polypeptide(L)'
;MGQQLYLAVGSLNREAPYFQGARGEGISVFAFDEDTLDARRITGTSTIDNPTFLSVDAASGIIYANSEVFGWHEGTVSAYRFLVEAGDLVYLNKQPALGSITAHNMVSHDRRYVLAANYAMGGDGPDRSVAVLPILVDGSLGAPVASIRLEGTLGPVTDRQERPHAHMVCEVPEGGAVLVADLGLDQVVQFALEGDGRLVRQAAVALPAGAGPRHIAQHSNGRYLYVSNELASTVSFIRRDASGMTVEQTLPTSRPGVESHGADIHLSPDGLFLYCSNRGDDSIACFRVDQSTGQLSLQAITPSGGATPRNFALTPSGQHLLVANQNGDAIVIFRRDMATGALSDSGKRIEIGTPVCVRPFTQ
;
A
#
# COMPACT_ATOMS: atom_id res chain seq x y z
N MET A 1 -30.73 -5.79 3.27
CA MET A 1 -29.62 -6.72 3.27
C MET A 1 -28.35 -5.87 3.45
N GLY A 2 -27.45 -6.22 4.38
CA GLY A 2 -26.17 -5.52 4.50
C GLY A 2 -25.34 -5.68 3.22
N GLN A 3 -24.48 -4.70 2.90
CA GLN A 3 -23.56 -4.83 1.79
C GLN A 3 -22.60 -6.00 2.06
N GLN A 4 -22.38 -6.84 1.04
CA GLN A 4 -21.43 -7.96 1.14
C GLN A 4 -20.00 -7.43 1.17
N LEU A 5 -19.18 -7.91 2.10
CA LEU A 5 -17.76 -7.63 2.14
C LEU A 5 -17.00 -8.58 1.21
N TYR A 6 -16.14 -8.01 0.39
CA TYR A 6 -15.24 -8.72 -0.52
C TYR A 6 -13.79 -8.41 -0.19
N LEU A 7 -12.90 -9.31 -0.58
CA LEU A 7 -11.44 -9.11 -0.52
C LEU A 7 -10.88 -9.25 -1.93
N ALA A 8 -10.28 -8.19 -2.46
CA ALA A 8 -9.43 -8.28 -3.63
C ALA A 8 -7.99 -8.58 -3.17
N VAL A 9 -7.41 -9.65 -3.70
CA VAL A 9 -6.07 -10.11 -3.31
C VAL A 9 -5.16 -10.15 -4.52
N GLY A 10 -4.01 -9.47 -4.42
CA GLY A 10 -2.91 -9.56 -5.37
C GLY A 10 -1.86 -10.55 -4.89
N SER A 11 -1.36 -11.39 -5.78
CA SER A 11 -0.36 -12.41 -5.46
C SER A 11 0.73 -12.50 -6.53
N LEU A 12 1.97 -12.82 -6.10
CA LEU A 12 3.11 -12.94 -7.02
C LEU A 12 3.01 -14.24 -7.81
N ASN A 13 3.08 -14.13 -9.14
CA ASN A 13 3.05 -15.23 -10.08
C ASN A 13 4.29 -15.27 -11.01
N ARG A 14 5.24 -14.35 -10.80
CA ARG A 14 6.56 -14.36 -11.46
C ARG A 14 7.65 -14.14 -10.44
N GLU A 15 8.77 -14.79 -10.65
CA GLU A 15 9.98 -14.63 -9.86
C GLU A 15 10.71 -13.32 -10.18
N ALA A 16 11.54 -12.89 -9.24
CA ALA A 16 12.44 -11.75 -9.37
C ALA A 16 13.80 -12.10 -8.74
N PRO A 17 14.89 -11.40 -9.03
CA PRO A 17 16.19 -11.67 -8.43
C PRO A 17 16.18 -11.63 -6.89
N TYR A 18 15.29 -10.84 -6.31
CA TYR A 18 15.11 -10.67 -4.87
C TYR A 18 13.98 -11.54 -4.29
N PHE A 19 13.31 -12.35 -5.10
CA PHE A 19 12.20 -13.21 -4.70
C PHE A 19 12.10 -14.44 -5.58
N GLN A 20 12.06 -15.62 -4.97
CA GLN A 20 11.87 -16.91 -5.65
C GLN A 20 10.67 -17.65 -5.06
N GLY A 21 10.14 -18.62 -5.81
CA GLY A 21 9.02 -19.44 -5.39
C GLY A 21 7.67 -18.74 -5.51
N ALA A 22 7.44 -17.99 -6.59
CA ALA A 22 6.13 -17.41 -6.92
C ALA A 22 5.09 -18.52 -7.11
N ARG A 23 4.03 -18.51 -6.28
CA ARG A 23 2.95 -19.52 -6.28
C ARG A 23 1.57 -18.89 -6.43
N GLY A 24 1.53 -17.57 -6.65
CA GLY A 24 0.29 -16.82 -6.80
C GLY A 24 -0.35 -17.00 -8.17
N GLU A 25 -1.61 -16.62 -8.25
CA GLU A 25 -2.42 -16.70 -9.47
C GLU A 25 -2.78 -15.31 -10.04
N GLY A 26 -2.07 -14.25 -9.62
CA GLY A 26 -2.40 -12.89 -10.03
C GLY A 26 -3.45 -12.26 -9.11
N ILE A 27 -4.65 -11.92 -9.60
CA ILE A 27 -5.72 -11.34 -8.79
C ILE A 27 -6.74 -12.41 -8.42
N SER A 28 -7.14 -12.45 -7.15
CA SER A 28 -8.26 -13.25 -6.67
C SER A 28 -9.27 -12.38 -5.92
N VAL A 29 -10.57 -12.68 -6.04
CA VAL A 29 -11.63 -12.00 -5.29
C VAL A 29 -12.36 -13.03 -4.43
N PHE A 30 -12.50 -12.73 -3.14
CA PHE A 30 -13.20 -13.56 -2.17
C PHE A 30 -14.41 -12.81 -1.61
N ALA A 31 -15.54 -13.50 -1.41
CA ALA A 31 -16.56 -13.05 -0.48
C ALA A 31 -16.08 -13.40 0.94
N PHE A 32 -16.18 -12.44 1.84
CA PHE A 32 -15.72 -12.60 3.21
C PHE A 32 -16.87 -12.33 4.18
N ASP A 33 -17.02 -13.21 5.14
CA ASP A 33 -17.99 -13.09 6.23
C ASP A 33 -17.23 -12.71 7.51
N GLU A 34 -17.49 -11.51 8.02
CA GLU A 34 -16.78 -10.98 9.20
C GLU A 34 -17.20 -11.65 10.51
N ASP A 35 -18.39 -12.25 10.57
CA ASP A 35 -18.89 -12.92 11.78
C ASP A 35 -18.28 -14.32 11.93
N THR A 36 -18.22 -15.08 10.83
CA THR A 36 -17.68 -16.45 10.81
C THR A 36 -16.19 -16.50 10.47
N LEU A 37 -15.65 -15.42 9.89
CA LEU A 37 -14.30 -15.32 9.32
C LEU A 37 -14.05 -16.28 8.16
N ASP A 38 -15.10 -16.71 7.49
CA ASP A 38 -15.01 -17.57 6.33
C ASP A 38 -14.82 -16.74 5.05
N ALA A 39 -13.90 -17.20 4.21
CA ALA A 39 -13.65 -16.60 2.90
C ALA A 39 -13.96 -17.63 1.80
N ARG A 40 -14.78 -17.24 0.84
CA ARG A 40 -15.11 -18.07 -0.32
C ARG A 40 -14.62 -17.37 -1.58
N ARG A 41 -13.70 -18.01 -2.31
CA ARG A 41 -13.25 -17.50 -3.60
C ARG A 41 -14.41 -17.38 -4.58
N ILE A 42 -14.56 -16.22 -5.19
CA ILE A 42 -15.58 -15.93 -6.19
C ILE A 42 -15.02 -16.06 -7.59
N THR A 43 -13.87 -15.37 -7.84
CA THR A 43 -13.27 -15.30 -9.17
C THR A 43 -11.79 -14.93 -9.03
N GLY A 44 -11.11 -14.83 -10.15
CA GLY A 44 -9.73 -14.36 -10.24
C GLY A 44 -9.22 -14.35 -11.69
N THR A 45 -8.03 -13.80 -11.88
CA THR A 45 -7.35 -13.79 -13.18
C THR A 45 -5.86 -13.97 -13.02
N SER A 46 -5.28 -14.82 -13.87
CA SER A 46 -3.82 -15.02 -13.96
C SER A 46 -3.19 -14.27 -15.15
N THR A 47 -3.95 -13.44 -15.86
CA THR A 47 -3.48 -12.73 -17.05
C THR A 47 -2.73 -11.43 -16.74
N ILE A 48 -2.49 -11.14 -15.47
CA ILE A 48 -1.67 -10.05 -14.99
C ILE A 48 -0.43 -10.58 -14.28
N ASP A 49 0.70 -9.95 -14.48
CA ASP A 49 1.96 -10.35 -13.86
C ASP A 49 2.22 -9.50 -12.60
N ASN A 50 2.50 -10.20 -11.49
CA ASN A 50 2.85 -9.62 -10.20
C ASN A 50 2.01 -8.39 -9.81
N PRO A 51 0.69 -8.52 -9.60
CA PRO A 51 -0.15 -7.43 -9.11
C PRO A 51 0.12 -7.17 -7.62
N THR A 52 1.21 -6.44 -7.34
CA THR A 52 1.69 -6.23 -5.96
C THR A 52 0.90 -5.20 -5.18
N PHE A 53 0.11 -4.39 -5.87
CA PHE A 53 -0.78 -3.46 -5.22
C PHE A 53 -2.09 -3.28 -6.00
N LEU A 54 -3.19 -3.24 -5.25
CA LEU A 54 -4.52 -3.04 -5.78
C LEU A 54 -5.16 -1.81 -5.16
N SER A 55 -5.84 -1.00 -5.95
CA SER A 55 -6.83 -0.05 -5.46
C SER A 55 -8.21 -0.39 -6.00
N VAL A 56 -9.24 -0.18 -5.19
CA VAL A 56 -10.62 -0.54 -5.53
C VAL A 56 -11.50 0.70 -5.47
N ASP A 57 -12.13 1.02 -6.59
CA ASP A 57 -13.27 1.93 -6.62
C ASP A 57 -14.54 1.10 -6.34
N ALA A 58 -14.88 0.96 -5.07
CA ALA A 58 -16.01 0.14 -4.63
C ALA A 58 -17.35 0.60 -5.23
N ALA A 59 -17.53 1.91 -5.47
CA ALA A 59 -18.79 2.42 -6.02
C ALA A 59 -19.04 2.02 -7.48
N SER A 60 -17.98 1.77 -8.27
CA SER A 60 -18.08 1.30 -9.66
C SER A 60 -17.72 -0.17 -9.85
N GLY A 61 -17.20 -0.84 -8.79
CA GLY A 61 -16.72 -2.20 -8.86
C GLY A 61 -15.44 -2.36 -9.69
N ILE A 62 -14.63 -1.30 -9.81
CA ILE A 62 -13.39 -1.35 -10.59
C ILE A 62 -12.19 -1.60 -9.67
N ILE A 63 -11.37 -2.57 -10.06
CA ILE A 63 -10.08 -2.88 -9.44
C ILE A 63 -8.97 -2.42 -10.37
N TYR A 64 -8.10 -1.55 -9.89
CA TYR A 64 -6.89 -1.14 -10.58
C TYR A 64 -5.69 -1.86 -9.96
N ALA A 65 -4.88 -2.48 -10.81
CA ALA A 65 -3.75 -3.32 -10.39
C ALA A 65 -2.48 -2.90 -11.13
N ASN A 66 -1.41 -2.61 -10.40
CA ASN A 66 -0.09 -2.43 -11.02
C ASN A 66 0.57 -3.78 -11.32
N SER A 67 1.48 -3.79 -12.27
CA SER A 67 2.41 -4.90 -12.50
C SER A 67 3.81 -4.50 -12.04
N GLU A 68 4.32 -5.19 -11.01
CA GLU A 68 5.68 -5.03 -10.49
C GLU A 68 6.56 -6.18 -11.02
N VAL A 69 7.10 -6.01 -12.21
CA VAL A 69 7.90 -7.05 -12.87
C VAL A 69 9.33 -6.59 -13.06
N PHE A 70 10.26 -7.30 -12.43
CA PHE A 70 11.68 -7.04 -12.60
C PHE A 70 12.10 -7.32 -14.06
N GLY A 71 12.93 -6.45 -14.62
CA GLY A 71 13.41 -6.57 -16.00
C GLY A 71 12.45 -6.01 -17.06
N TRP A 72 11.24 -5.61 -16.70
CA TRP A 72 10.43 -4.79 -17.60
C TRP A 72 10.97 -3.36 -17.63
N HIS A 73 11.13 -2.83 -18.87
CA HIS A 73 11.55 -1.43 -19.04
C HIS A 73 10.52 -0.44 -18.55
N GLU A 74 9.25 -0.84 -18.51
CA GLU A 74 8.13 -0.02 -18.08
C GLU A 74 7.09 -0.86 -17.36
N GLY A 75 6.66 -0.41 -16.18
CA GLY A 75 5.55 -0.98 -15.44
C GLY A 75 4.20 -0.53 -16.01
N THR A 76 3.13 -1.17 -15.56
CA THR A 76 1.78 -0.90 -16.07
C THR A 76 0.76 -0.84 -14.94
N VAL A 77 -0.39 -0.20 -15.23
CA VAL A 77 -1.61 -0.32 -14.43
C VAL A 77 -2.71 -0.89 -15.30
N SER A 78 -3.35 -1.95 -14.82
CA SER A 78 -4.49 -2.62 -15.47
C SER A 78 -5.78 -2.30 -14.75
N ALA A 79 -6.88 -2.18 -15.47
CA ALA A 79 -8.23 -1.99 -14.96
C ALA A 79 -9.08 -3.26 -15.17
N TYR A 80 -9.78 -3.67 -14.11
CA TYR A 80 -10.70 -4.81 -14.12
C TYR A 80 -12.03 -4.42 -13.51
N ARG A 81 -13.14 -4.90 -14.06
CA ARG A 81 -14.47 -4.75 -13.47
C ARG A 81 -14.89 -6.05 -12.78
N PHE A 82 -15.19 -5.96 -11.51
CA PHE A 82 -15.81 -7.05 -10.76
C PHE A 82 -17.34 -6.99 -10.95
N LEU A 83 -17.89 -8.04 -11.55
CA LEU A 83 -19.32 -8.22 -11.76
C LEU A 83 -19.86 -9.10 -10.64
N VAL A 84 -20.43 -8.50 -9.59
CA VAL A 84 -20.90 -9.21 -8.38
C VAL A 84 -21.89 -10.30 -8.70
N GLU A 85 -22.94 -10.01 -9.51
CA GLU A 85 -24.00 -10.95 -9.84
C GLU A 85 -23.50 -12.15 -10.67
N ALA A 86 -22.56 -11.89 -11.58
CA ALA A 86 -21.96 -12.94 -12.42
C ALA A 86 -20.83 -13.69 -11.69
N GLY A 87 -20.29 -13.10 -10.63
CA GLY A 87 -19.09 -13.62 -9.96
C GLY A 87 -17.89 -13.64 -10.87
N ASP A 88 -17.68 -12.61 -11.70
CA ASP A 88 -16.66 -12.57 -12.72
C ASP A 88 -15.79 -11.31 -12.62
N LEU A 89 -14.56 -11.40 -13.13
CA LEU A 89 -13.59 -10.30 -13.19
C LEU A 89 -13.21 -10.01 -14.65
N VAL A 90 -13.79 -8.95 -15.20
CA VAL A 90 -13.65 -8.59 -16.61
C VAL A 90 -12.49 -7.60 -16.78
N TYR A 91 -11.50 -7.96 -17.59
CA TYR A 91 -10.43 -7.07 -18.01
C TYR A 91 -10.97 -5.95 -18.88
N LEU A 92 -10.65 -4.69 -18.54
CA LEU A 92 -11.02 -3.52 -19.33
C LEU A 92 -9.87 -3.10 -20.25
N ASN A 93 -8.76 -2.70 -19.66
CA ASN A 93 -7.54 -2.35 -20.39
C ASN A 93 -6.33 -2.24 -19.47
N LYS A 94 -5.20 -1.87 -20.05
CA LYS A 94 -3.93 -1.62 -19.37
C LYS A 94 -3.25 -0.40 -19.99
N GLN A 95 -2.59 0.43 -19.15
CA GLN A 95 -1.82 1.58 -19.58
C GLN A 95 -0.41 1.57 -18.98
N PRO A 96 0.58 2.21 -19.65
CA PRO A 96 1.93 2.34 -19.13
C PRO A 96 1.97 3.26 -17.89
N ALA A 97 2.87 2.96 -16.97
CA ALA A 97 3.09 3.75 -15.75
C ALA A 97 4.25 4.75 -15.87
N LEU A 98 4.91 4.85 -17.04
CA LEU A 98 6.02 5.75 -17.36
C LEU A 98 7.24 5.62 -16.43
N GLY A 99 7.39 4.49 -15.74
CA GLY A 99 8.53 4.10 -14.91
C GLY A 99 8.57 2.60 -14.79
N SER A 100 9.58 2.04 -14.15
CA SER A 100 9.72 0.60 -13.96
C SER A 100 9.40 0.20 -12.52
N ILE A 101 9.10 -1.09 -12.30
CA ILE A 101 8.76 -1.63 -10.97
C ILE A 101 7.65 -0.79 -10.31
N THR A 102 6.48 -0.72 -10.95
CA THR A 102 5.33 0.01 -10.38
C THR A 102 4.89 -0.67 -9.09
N ALA A 103 5.14 -0.01 -7.95
CA ALA A 103 4.99 -0.60 -6.62
C ALA A 103 3.65 -0.26 -5.95
N HIS A 104 3.01 0.83 -6.37
CA HIS A 104 1.77 1.30 -5.74
C HIS A 104 0.88 2.02 -6.75
N ASN A 105 -0.43 1.97 -6.52
CA ASN A 105 -1.39 2.80 -7.23
C ASN A 105 -2.51 3.25 -6.28
N MET A 106 -3.20 4.34 -6.62
CA MET A 106 -4.38 4.83 -5.91
C MET A 106 -5.38 5.47 -6.86
N VAL A 107 -6.65 5.41 -6.52
CA VAL A 107 -7.72 6.20 -7.16
C VAL A 107 -7.83 7.55 -6.45
N SER A 108 -7.85 8.67 -7.19
CA SER A 108 -8.08 9.99 -6.61
C SER A 108 -9.48 10.11 -5.98
N HIS A 109 -9.65 10.95 -4.96
CA HIS A 109 -10.91 11.09 -4.24
C HIS A 109 -12.07 11.51 -5.15
N ASP A 110 -11.78 12.34 -6.17
CA ASP A 110 -12.75 12.75 -7.19
C ASP A 110 -13.01 11.67 -8.26
N ARG A 111 -12.31 10.54 -8.17
CA ARG A 111 -12.43 9.37 -9.05
C ARG A 111 -12.13 9.69 -10.54
N ARG A 112 -11.33 10.72 -10.80
CA ARG A 112 -10.95 11.13 -12.15
C ARG A 112 -9.64 10.53 -12.61
N TYR A 113 -8.78 10.12 -11.66
CA TYR A 113 -7.43 9.68 -11.95
C TYR A 113 -7.05 8.44 -11.14
N VAL A 114 -6.20 7.62 -11.75
CA VAL A 114 -5.32 6.67 -11.02
C VAL A 114 -3.92 7.26 -11.02
N LEU A 115 -3.31 7.36 -9.84
CA LEU A 115 -1.91 7.73 -9.68
C LEU A 115 -1.11 6.47 -9.41
N ALA A 116 0.04 6.32 -10.09
CA ALA A 116 0.92 5.16 -9.95
C ALA A 116 2.31 5.61 -9.51
N ALA A 117 2.87 4.96 -8.48
CA ALA A 117 4.24 5.18 -8.01
C ALA A 117 5.15 4.07 -8.54
N ASN A 118 6.29 4.46 -9.10
CA ASN A 118 7.28 3.58 -9.70
C ASN A 118 8.55 3.55 -8.86
N TYR A 119 8.96 2.35 -8.47
CA TYR A 119 10.21 2.14 -7.72
C TYR A 119 11.45 2.37 -8.60
N ALA A 120 11.29 2.33 -9.95
CA ALA A 120 12.32 2.66 -10.93
C ALA A 120 13.60 1.82 -10.81
N MET A 121 13.48 0.50 -10.59
CA MET A 121 14.59 -0.44 -10.50
C MET A 121 14.78 -1.15 -11.86
N GLY A 122 15.99 -1.07 -12.39
CA GLY A 122 16.39 -1.79 -13.62
C GLY A 122 15.80 -1.19 -14.91
N GLY A 123 16.46 -1.47 -16.04
CA GLY A 123 16.01 -1.15 -17.39
C GLY A 123 16.31 0.27 -17.87
N ASP A 124 16.27 0.45 -19.19
CA ASP A 124 16.49 1.70 -19.90
C ASP A 124 15.17 2.41 -20.27
N GLY A 125 14.09 2.10 -19.57
CA GLY A 125 12.75 2.64 -19.82
C GLY A 125 12.55 4.06 -19.29
N PRO A 126 11.32 4.58 -19.40
CA PRO A 126 10.98 5.85 -18.79
C PRO A 126 11.26 5.83 -17.29
N ASP A 127 11.88 6.91 -16.79
CA ASP A 127 12.28 7.03 -15.39
C ASP A 127 11.42 8.09 -14.68
N ARG A 128 10.12 7.80 -14.55
CA ARG A 128 9.15 8.65 -13.86
C ARG A 128 8.79 8.04 -12.52
N SER A 129 8.89 8.84 -11.47
CA SER A 129 8.54 8.41 -10.10
C SER A 129 7.04 8.24 -9.92
N VAL A 130 6.23 9.11 -10.54
CA VAL A 130 4.76 9.04 -10.49
C VAL A 130 4.17 9.32 -11.86
N ALA A 131 3.17 8.55 -12.26
CA ALA A 131 2.32 8.79 -13.42
C ALA A 131 0.87 9.03 -12.99
N VAL A 132 0.15 9.87 -13.74
CA VAL A 132 -1.27 10.19 -13.54
C VAL A 132 -2.06 9.76 -14.77
N LEU A 133 -2.96 8.80 -14.58
CA LEU A 133 -3.77 8.17 -15.62
C LEU A 133 -5.24 8.57 -15.45
N PRO A 134 -5.91 9.15 -16.46
CA PRO A 134 -7.33 9.47 -16.35
C PRO A 134 -8.18 8.20 -16.32
N ILE A 135 -9.22 8.20 -15.51
CA ILE A 135 -10.26 7.18 -15.50
C ILE A 135 -11.34 7.60 -16.52
N LEU A 136 -11.63 6.71 -17.46
CA LEU A 136 -12.64 6.91 -18.49
C LEU A 136 -14.04 6.55 -17.97
N VAL A 137 -15.07 6.94 -18.71
CA VAL A 137 -16.49 6.76 -18.31
C VAL A 137 -16.84 5.29 -18.02
N ASP A 138 -16.20 4.37 -18.73
CA ASP A 138 -16.39 2.92 -18.54
C ASP A 138 -15.45 2.34 -17.46
N GLY A 139 -14.72 3.16 -16.72
CA GLY A 139 -13.76 2.73 -15.69
C GLY A 139 -12.43 2.23 -16.21
N SER A 140 -12.24 2.17 -17.54
CA SER A 140 -10.94 1.89 -18.13
C SER A 140 -9.97 3.07 -17.95
N LEU A 141 -8.69 2.89 -18.22
CA LEU A 141 -7.66 3.91 -18.08
C LEU A 141 -7.35 4.57 -19.43
N GLY A 142 -7.27 5.91 -19.45
CA GLY A 142 -6.66 6.64 -20.56
C GLY A 142 -5.13 6.63 -20.46
N ALA A 143 -4.45 7.06 -21.54
CA ALA A 143 -3.02 7.24 -21.53
C ALA A 143 -2.61 8.28 -20.44
N PRO A 144 -1.43 8.13 -19.80
CA PRO A 144 -0.97 9.08 -18.80
C PRO A 144 -1.01 10.53 -19.30
N VAL A 145 -1.64 11.42 -18.52
CA VAL A 145 -1.76 12.85 -18.85
C VAL A 145 -0.68 13.71 -18.19
N ALA A 146 -0.07 13.18 -17.13
CA ALA A 146 1.03 13.83 -16.42
C ALA A 146 1.95 12.79 -15.80
N SER A 147 3.19 13.19 -15.55
CA SER A 147 4.16 12.41 -14.81
C SER A 147 5.19 13.33 -14.18
N ILE A 148 5.80 12.87 -13.07
CA ILE A 148 6.91 13.56 -12.42
C ILE A 148 8.08 12.61 -12.21
N ARG A 149 9.27 13.17 -12.20
CA ARG A 149 10.48 12.57 -11.65
C ARG A 149 10.81 13.27 -10.35
N LEU A 150 11.03 12.51 -9.28
CA LEU A 150 11.54 13.04 -8.04
C LEU A 150 13.07 13.25 -8.16
N GLU A 151 13.54 14.32 -7.54
CA GLU A 151 14.95 14.68 -7.49
C GLU A 151 15.29 15.17 -6.09
N GLY A 152 16.52 14.88 -5.64
CA GLY A 152 17.00 15.26 -4.32
C GLY A 152 18.32 14.60 -3.96
N THR A 153 18.74 14.79 -2.72
CA THR A 153 19.92 14.11 -2.18
C THR A 153 19.57 12.66 -1.87
N LEU A 154 20.37 11.74 -2.38
CA LEU A 154 20.22 10.30 -2.14
C LEU A 154 20.56 9.96 -0.69
N GLY A 155 19.90 8.95 -0.15
CA GLY A 155 20.19 8.42 1.17
C GLY A 155 21.53 7.66 1.23
N PRO A 156 21.98 7.27 2.45
CA PRO A 156 23.31 6.67 2.65
C PRO A 156 23.38 5.17 2.32
N VAL A 157 22.26 4.47 2.13
CA VAL A 157 22.24 3.03 1.85
C VAL A 157 22.40 2.81 0.35
N THR A 158 23.65 2.75 -0.10
CA THR A 158 24.07 2.89 -1.50
C THR A 158 23.51 1.84 -2.46
N ASP A 159 23.18 0.65 -1.98
CA ASP A 159 22.60 -0.44 -2.76
C ASP A 159 21.06 -0.41 -2.80
N ARG A 160 20.43 0.47 -2.02
CA ARG A 160 18.98 0.63 -1.92
C ARG A 160 18.51 2.08 -2.14
N GLN A 161 19.43 3.04 -2.18
CA GLN A 161 19.16 4.47 -2.31
C GLN A 161 20.03 5.09 -3.42
N GLU A 162 20.34 4.33 -4.46
CA GLU A 162 21.20 4.74 -5.60
C GLU A 162 20.49 5.71 -6.56
N ARG A 163 19.17 5.87 -6.39
CA ARG A 163 18.29 6.77 -7.16
C ARG A 163 17.01 7.05 -6.36
N PRO A 164 16.11 7.96 -6.84
CA PRO A 164 14.78 8.07 -6.32
C PRO A 164 14.00 6.74 -6.48
N HIS A 165 13.27 6.37 -5.44
CA HIS A 165 12.43 5.18 -5.38
C HIS A 165 11.07 5.53 -4.79
N ALA A 166 10.16 6.09 -5.60
CA ALA A 166 8.80 6.36 -5.15
C ALA A 166 8.07 5.04 -4.88
N HIS A 167 7.74 4.81 -3.62
CA HIS A 167 7.14 3.55 -3.20
C HIS A 167 5.63 3.65 -2.97
N MET A 168 5.12 4.80 -2.55
CA MET A 168 3.70 5.04 -2.37
C MET A 168 3.31 6.44 -2.83
N VAL A 169 2.12 6.55 -3.39
CA VAL A 169 1.41 7.79 -3.65
C VAL A 169 0.06 7.74 -2.97
N CYS A 170 -0.33 8.78 -2.22
CA CYS A 170 -1.65 8.88 -1.59
C CYS A 170 -2.15 10.32 -1.58
N GLU A 171 -3.47 10.50 -1.64
CA GLU A 171 -4.11 11.81 -1.54
C GLU A 171 -4.47 12.10 -0.08
N VAL A 172 -4.35 13.35 0.35
CA VAL A 172 -4.74 13.74 1.71
C VAL A 172 -6.27 13.72 1.88
N PRO A 173 -6.80 13.50 3.11
CA PRO A 173 -8.24 13.35 3.33
C PRO A 173 -9.10 14.51 2.82
N GLU A 174 -8.58 15.75 2.88
CA GLU A 174 -9.28 16.93 2.39
C GLU A 174 -9.33 17.04 0.86
N GLY A 175 -8.59 16.18 0.16
CA GLY A 175 -8.44 16.21 -1.29
C GLY A 175 -7.48 17.27 -1.82
N GLY A 176 -7.13 17.17 -3.10
CA GLY A 176 -6.33 18.15 -3.84
C GLY A 176 -4.83 18.16 -3.54
N ALA A 177 -4.36 17.54 -2.48
CA ALA A 177 -2.93 17.36 -2.23
C ALA A 177 -2.56 15.88 -2.23
N VAL A 178 -1.44 15.56 -2.85
CA VAL A 178 -0.90 14.21 -3.02
C VAL A 178 0.45 14.12 -2.32
N LEU A 179 0.65 13.07 -1.54
CA LEU A 179 1.91 12.74 -0.87
C LEU A 179 2.58 11.58 -1.59
N VAL A 180 3.89 11.68 -1.76
CA VAL A 180 4.72 10.60 -2.32
C VAL A 180 5.82 10.27 -1.31
N ALA A 181 5.89 9.02 -0.88
CA ALA A 181 7.01 8.49 -0.11
C ALA A 181 8.10 8.03 -1.07
N ASP A 182 9.30 8.56 -0.93
CA ASP A 182 10.46 8.17 -1.74
C ASP A 182 11.54 7.55 -0.87
N LEU A 183 11.74 6.25 -1.03
CA LEU A 183 12.70 5.46 -0.26
C LEU A 183 14.14 5.88 -0.56
N GLY A 184 14.45 6.20 -1.81
CA GLY A 184 15.82 6.53 -2.24
C GLY A 184 16.28 7.91 -1.78
N LEU A 185 15.35 8.84 -1.59
CA LEU A 185 15.63 10.22 -1.18
C LEU A 185 15.44 10.45 0.33
N ASP A 186 14.98 9.47 1.11
CA ASP A 186 14.57 9.66 2.49
C ASP A 186 13.58 10.83 2.66
N GLN A 187 12.57 10.95 1.79
CA GLN A 187 11.65 12.08 1.76
C GLN A 187 10.19 11.66 1.62
N VAL A 188 9.30 12.49 2.19
CA VAL A 188 7.90 12.59 1.78
C VAL A 188 7.71 13.94 1.08
N VAL A 189 7.21 13.88 -0.16
CA VAL A 189 7.00 15.07 -1.00
C VAL A 189 5.51 15.30 -1.21
N GLN A 190 5.07 16.54 -1.04
CA GLN A 190 3.70 16.97 -1.27
C GLN A 190 3.55 17.69 -2.61
N PHE A 191 2.50 17.34 -3.35
CA PHE A 191 2.09 17.98 -4.61
C PHE A 191 0.63 18.43 -4.52
N ALA A 192 0.27 19.49 -5.24
CA ALA A 192 -1.12 19.74 -5.61
C ALA A 192 -1.45 18.88 -6.83
N LEU A 193 -2.62 18.23 -6.82
CA LEU A 193 -3.20 17.59 -7.98
C LEU A 193 -4.17 18.58 -8.63
N GLU A 194 -3.77 19.12 -9.79
CA GLU A 194 -4.56 20.07 -10.54
C GLU A 194 -5.71 19.39 -11.31
N GLY A 195 -6.71 20.16 -11.69
CA GLY A 195 -7.88 19.64 -12.39
C GLY A 195 -7.60 19.00 -13.76
N ASP A 196 -6.44 19.24 -14.37
CA ASP A 196 -5.97 18.61 -15.61
C ASP A 196 -5.03 17.40 -15.37
N GLY A 197 -4.85 16.99 -14.10
CA GLY A 197 -4.00 15.89 -13.71
C GLY A 197 -2.56 16.26 -13.43
N ARG A 198 -2.12 17.51 -13.64
CA ARG A 198 -0.75 17.92 -13.33
C ARG A 198 -0.48 17.87 -11.83
N LEU A 199 0.72 17.45 -11.48
CA LEU A 199 1.26 17.46 -10.11
C LEU A 199 2.21 18.65 -9.96
N VAL A 200 1.85 19.60 -9.08
CA VAL A 200 2.64 20.80 -8.80
C VAL A 200 3.27 20.65 -7.40
N ARG A 201 4.60 20.61 -7.34
CA ARG A 201 5.33 20.44 -6.06
C ARG A 201 5.03 21.60 -5.11
N GLN A 202 4.70 21.26 -3.87
CA GLN A 202 4.36 22.23 -2.81
C GLN A 202 5.40 22.23 -1.69
N ALA A 203 5.68 21.05 -1.13
CA ALA A 203 6.52 20.89 0.04
C ALA A 203 7.26 19.55 0.02
N ALA A 204 8.25 19.43 0.86
CA ALA A 204 8.87 18.14 1.17
C ALA A 204 9.36 18.15 2.62
N VAL A 205 9.43 16.97 3.23
CA VAL A 205 10.05 16.74 4.52
C VAL A 205 11.06 15.61 4.42
N ALA A 206 12.27 15.83 4.94
CA ALA A 206 13.28 14.80 5.04
C ALA A 206 13.02 13.94 6.28
N LEU A 207 13.16 12.63 6.14
CA LEU A 207 13.19 11.66 7.22
C LEU A 207 14.64 11.43 7.68
N PRO A 208 14.88 10.72 8.79
CA PRO A 208 16.23 10.35 9.19
C PRO A 208 16.98 9.64 8.05
N ALA A 209 18.26 9.93 7.91
CA ALA A 209 19.09 9.36 6.85
C ALA A 209 19.12 7.83 6.93
N GLY A 210 18.87 7.14 5.81
CA GLY A 210 18.74 5.68 5.73
C GLY A 210 17.41 5.14 6.23
N ALA A 211 16.42 5.98 6.46
CA ALA A 211 15.08 5.55 6.88
C ALA A 211 14.40 4.70 5.80
N GLY A 212 14.44 5.12 4.56
CA GLY A 212 13.77 4.47 3.45
C GLY A 212 12.25 4.50 3.57
N PRO A 213 11.59 5.68 3.47
CA PRO A 213 10.14 5.80 3.60
C PRO A 213 9.43 4.98 2.52
N ARG A 214 8.43 4.20 2.95
CA ARG A 214 7.75 3.23 2.09
C ARG A 214 6.27 3.52 1.94
N HIS A 215 5.49 3.38 2.99
CA HIS A 215 4.05 3.61 3.01
C HIS A 215 3.65 4.67 4.04
N ILE A 216 2.52 5.34 3.79
CA ILE A 216 1.99 6.43 4.59
C ILE A 216 0.58 6.08 5.06
N ALA A 217 0.34 6.16 6.36
CA ALA A 217 -1.00 6.18 6.95
C ALA A 217 -1.35 7.61 7.35
N GLN A 218 -2.58 8.04 7.06
CA GLN A 218 -3.05 9.39 7.32
C GLN A 218 -4.17 9.36 8.34
N HIS A 219 -4.08 10.21 9.36
CA HIS A 219 -5.17 10.42 10.29
C HIS A 219 -6.28 11.25 9.63
N SER A 220 -7.53 10.98 9.98
CA SER A 220 -8.71 11.65 9.43
C SER A 220 -8.75 13.17 9.64
N ASN A 221 -7.93 13.70 10.57
CA ASN A 221 -7.79 15.15 10.78
C ASN A 221 -6.91 15.86 9.73
N GLY A 222 -6.33 15.12 8.76
CA GLY A 222 -5.46 15.64 7.70
C GLY A 222 -4.10 16.19 8.16
N ARG A 223 -3.85 16.23 9.47
CA ARG A 223 -2.63 16.84 10.05
C ARG A 223 -1.58 15.84 10.51
N TYR A 224 -1.96 14.61 10.83
CA TYR A 224 -1.05 13.59 11.33
C TYR A 224 -0.81 12.55 10.25
N LEU A 225 0.45 12.39 9.90
CA LEU A 225 0.91 11.41 8.92
C LEU A 225 1.88 10.46 9.62
N TYR A 226 1.78 9.17 9.32
CA TYR A 226 2.67 8.15 9.85
C TYR A 226 3.31 7.42 8.68
N VAL A 227 4.63 7.33 8.69
CA VAL A 227 5.40 6.76 7.58
C VAL A 227 6.14 5.53 8.05
N SER A 228 5.87 4.39 7.41
CA SER A 228 6.66 3.18 7.56
C SER A 228 7.98 3.35 6.83
N ASN A 229 9.10 3.22 7.55
CA ASN A 229 10.44 3.31 7.01
C ASN A 229 10.99 1.90 6.79
N GLU A 230 11.15 1.50 5.53
CA GLU A 230 11.52 0.13 5.15
C GLU A 230 12.90 -0.24 5.66
N LEU A 231 13.91 0.60 5.37
CA LEU A 231 15.31 0.27 5.59
C LEU A 231 15.70 0.27 7.08
N ALA A 232 15.12 1.20 7.83
CA ALA A 232 15.41 1.34 9.26
C ALA A 232 14.47 0.53 10.17
N SER A 233 13.39 -0.10 9.64
CA SER A 233 12.33 -0.73 10.43
C SER A 233 11.80 0.16 11.54
N THR A 234 11.43 1.39 11.17
CA THR A 234 10.89 2.41 12.07
C THR A 234 9.59 2.97 11.52
N VAL A 235 8.85 3.68 12.38
CA VAL A 235 7.75 4.54 11.98
C VAL A 235 8.06 5.98 12.35
N SER A 236 7.87 6.90 11.40
CA SER A 236 8.01 8.34 11.65
C SER A 236 6.62 8.99 11.71
N PHE A 237 6.38 9.77 12.76
CA PHE A 237 5.24 10.68 12.85
C PHE A 237 5.61 12.03 12.27
N ILE A 238 4.83 12.51 11.32
CA ILE A 238 4.96 13.81 10.66
C ILE A 238 3.72 14.64 10.99
N ARG A 239 3.95 15.84 11.53
CA ARG A 239 2.91 16.87 11.63
C ARG A 239 2.86 17.66 10.33
N ARG A 240 1.67 17.82 9.80
CA ARG A 240 1.37 18.65 8.61
C ARG A 240 0.47 19.81 9.03
N ASP A 241 0.84 21.03 8.69
CA ASP A 241 0.05 22.25 8.92
C ASP A 241 0.31 23.27 7.80
N ALA A 242 -0.20 24.51 7.98
CA ALA A 242 -0.04 25.57 7.00
C ALA A 242 1.42 26.01 6.78
N SER A 243 2.33 25.72 7.71
CA SER A 243 3.76 26.03 7.59
C SER A 243 4.56 24.92 6.86
N GLY A 244 3.96 23.75 6.66
CA GLY A 244 4.57 22.62 5.97
C GLY A 244 4.45 21.30 6.74
N MET A 245 5.48 20.46 6.61
CA MET A 245 5.57 19.15 7.25
C MET A 245 6.82 19.08 8.14
N THR A 246 6.68 18.52 9.34
CA THR A 246 7.79 18.36 10.31
C THR A 246 7.76 16.96 10.91
N VAL A 247 8.92 16.27 10.92
CA VAL A 247 9.07 15.00 11.65
C VAL A 247 9.13 15.30 13.15
N GLU A 248 8.17 14.79 13.89
CA GLU A 248 8.04 15.02 15.33
C GLU A 248 8.57 13.84 16.17
N GLN A 249 8.51 12.63 15.60
CA GLN A 249 8.88 11.41 16.32
C GLN A 249 9.31 10.32 15.34
N THR A 250 10.28 9.47 15.73
CA THR A 250 10.60 8.23 15.03
C THR A 250 10.81 7.11 16.05
N LEU A 251 10.13 5.99 15.86
CA LEU A 251 10.14 4.85 16.78
C LEU A 251 10.44 3.55 16.04
N PRO A 252 11.11 2.56 16.67
CA PRO A 252 11.30 1.23 16.10
C PRO A 252 9.97 0.48 16.00
N THR A 253 9.81 -0.34 14.95
CA THR A 253 8.63 -1.19 14.72
C THR A 253 8.93 -2.68 14.92
N SER A 254 10.20 -3.11 14.87
CA SER A 254 10.65 -4.48 15.02
C SER A 254 11.27 -4.75 16.39
N ARG A 255 11.41 -6.02 16.72
CA ARG A 255 12.11 -6.45 17.95
C ARG A 255 13.60 -6.09 17.86
N PRO A 256 14.23 -5.68 18.98
CA PRO A 256 15.64 -5.35 18.99
C PRO A 256 16.53 -6.53 18.55
N GLY A 257 17.52 -6.24 17.70
CA GLY A 257 18.51 -7.21 17.23
C GLY A 257 18.04 -8.19 16.17
N VAL A 258 16.81 -8.04 15.67
CA VAL A 258 16.28 -8.82 14.55
C VAL A 258 16.49 -8.04 13.26
N GLU A 259 17.08 -8.66 12.23
CA GLU A 259 17.14 -8.09 10.89
C GLU A 259 15.72 -7.99 10.32
N SER A 260 15.32 -6.81 9.94
CA SER A 260 13.95 -6.54 9.57
C SER A 260 13.83 -5.40 8.56
N HIS A 261 12.79 -5.47 7.76
CA HIS A 261 12.41 -4.41 6.82
C HIS A 261 10.94 -4.03 7.02
N GLY A 262 10.67 -2.79 7.39
CA GLY A 262 9.31 -2.26 7.49
C GLY A 262 8.55 -2.44 6.15
N ALA A 263 7.25 -2.73 6.23
CA ALA A 263 6.46 -2.92 5.02
C ALA A 263 5.22 -2.01 5.00
N ASP A 264 4.08 -2.51 5.40
CA ASP A 264 2.82 -1.77 5.32
C ASP A 264 2.47 -1.07 6.63
N ILE A 265 1.56 -0.09 6.56
CA ILE A 265 1.14 0.73 7.69
C ILE A 265 -0.32 1.15 7.54
N HIS A 266 -1.12 0.96 8.59
CA HIS A 266 -2.52 1.39 8.62
C HIS A 266 -2.93 1.92 10.00
N LEU A 267 -3.71 2.98 10.00
CA LEU A 267 -4.48 3.40 11.17
C LEU A 267 -5.75 2.54 11.27
N SER A 268 -6.16 2.26 12.50
CA SER A 268 -7.49 1.73 12.75
C SER A 268 -8.57 2.74 12.33
N PRO A 269 -9.77 2.30 11.92
CA PRO A 269 -10.84 3.22 11.48
C PRO A 269 -11.24 4.25 12.52
N ASP A 270 -11.08 3.94 13.81
CA ASP A 270 -11.32 4.85 14.95
C ASP A 270 -10.16 5.84 15.18
N GLY A 271 -9.03 5.70 14.46
CA GLY A 271 -7.85 6.54 14.59
C GLY A 271 -7.04 6.32 15.88
N LEU A 272 -7.44 5.37 16.74
CA LEU A 272 -6.83 5.19 18.07
C LEU A 272 -5.53 4.39 18.04
N PHE A 273 -5.34 3.55 17.02
CA PHE A 273 -4.18 2.66 16.92
C PHE A 273 -3.60 2.67 15.52
N LEU A 274 -2.28 2.55 15.47
CA LEU A 274 -1.50 2.41 14.25
C LEU A 274 -0.83 1.04 14.24
N TYR A 275 -0.86 0.37 13.09
CA TYR A 275 -0.22 -0.92 12.88
C TYR A 275 0.84 -0.82 11.81
N CYS A 276 1.99 -1.50 12.02
CA CYS A 276 3.08 -1.59 11.05
C CYS A 276 3.52 -3.04 10.90
N SER A 277 3.67 -3.53 9.67
CA SER A 277 4.19 -4.86 9.41
C SER A 277 5.70 -4.86 9.18
N ASN A 278 6.39 -5.90 9.63
CA ASN A 278 7.84 -6.06 9.58
C ASN A 278 8.19 -7.41 8.93
N ARG A 279 8.91 -7.36 7.80
CA ARG A 279 9.42 -8.53 7.08
C ARG A 279 10.78 -8.93 7.66
N GLY A 280 11.00 -10.18 7.91
CA GLY A 280 12.19 -10.71 8.61
C GLY A 280 11.92 -10.88 10.11
N ASP A 281 11.47 -9.85 10.82
CA ASP A 281 10.89 -10.00 12.17
C ASP A 281 9.53 -10.72 12.15
N ASP A 282 8.89 -10.76 10.99
CA ASP A 282 7.61 -11.42 10.72
C ASP A 282 6.56 -11.09 11.78
N SER A 283 6.36 -9.79 11.99
CA SER A 283 5.53 -9.26 13.05
C SER A 283 4.67 -8.07 12.61
N ILE A 284 3.69 -7.74 13.46
CA ILE A 284 2.88 -6.53 13.39
C ILE A 284 3.10 -5.73 14.68
N ALA A 285 3.67 -4.54 14.57
CA ALA A 285 3.77 -3.59 15.67
C ALA A 285 2.46 -2.82 15.81
N CYS A 286 1.96 -2.67 17.03
CA CYS A 286 0.79 -1.87 17.38
C CYS A 286 1.21 -0.69 18.24
N PHE A 287 0.83 0.51 17.83
CA PHE A 287 1.04 1.76 18.58
C PHE A 287 -0.30 2.39 18.92
N ARG A 288 -0.39 2.97 20.14
CA ARG A 288 -1.48 3.86 20.50
C ARG A 288 -1.17 5.26 19.98
N VAL A 289 -2.18 5.91 19.41
CA VAL A 289 -2.11 7.29 18.91
C VAL A 289 -2.70 8.23 19.97
N ASP A 290 -1.93 9.20 20.41
CA ASP A 290 -2.43 10.31 21.22
C ASP A 290 -3.25 11.25 20.34
N GLN A 291 -4.55 11.34 20.61
CA GLN A 291 -5.50 12.08 19.76
C GLN A 291 -5.28 13.59 19.80
N SER A 292 -4.61 14.10 20.81
CA SER A 292 -4.35 15.54 21.00
C SER A 292 -3.04 15.98 20.34
N THR A 293 -2.02 15.11 20.34
CA THR A 293 -0.67 15.44 19.87
C THR A 293 -0.27 14.70 18.59
N GLY A 294 -0.87 13.54 18.32
CA GLY A 294 -0.50 12.62 17.23
C GLY A 294 0.68 11.70 17.57
N GLN A 295 1.27 11.84 18.77
CA GLN A 295 2.40 11.02 19.19
C GLN A 295 2.02 9.55 19.36
N LEU A 296 2.98 8.69 19.09
CA LEU A 296 2.85 7.23 19.16
C LEU A 296 3.46 6.67 20.43
N SER A 297 2.84 5.65 20.99
CA SER A 297 3.40 4.81 22.04
C SER A 297 3.24 3.35 21.70
N LEU A 298 4.37 2.61 21.63
CA LEU A 298 4.37 1.17 21.31
C LEU A 298 3.58 0.40 22.39
N GLN A 299 2.64 -0.42 21.95
CA GLN A 299 1.82 -1.27 22.82
C GLN A 299 2.28 -2.72 22.77
N ALA A 300 2.50 -3.24 21.57
CA ALA A 300 2.88 -4.64 21.37
C ALA A 300 3.56 -4.85 20.01
N ILE A 301 4.33 -5.92 19.91
CA ILE A 301 4.81 -6.50 18.66
C ILE A 301 4.33 -7.94 18.63
N THR A 302 3.38 -8.25 17.73
CA THR A 302 2.70 -9.54 17.63
C THR A 302 3.24 -10.31 16.42
N PRO A 303 3.61 -11.60 16.53
CA PRO A 303 3.96 -12.40 15.35
C PRO A 303 2.84 -12.37 14.29
N SER A 304 3.21 -12.28 13.02
CA SER A 304 2.26 -12.18 11.88
C SER A 304 1.52 -13.49 11.54
N GLY A 305 1.86 -14.57 12.23
CA GLY A 305 1.29 -15.91 11.97
C GLY A 305 1.81 -16.58 10.68
N GLY A 306 2.78 -15.98 10.00
CA GLY A 306 3.42 -16.48 8.79
C GLY A 306 4.71 -15.74 8.49
N ALA A 307 5.27 -15.92 7.30
CA ALA A 307 6.54 -15.32 6.90
C ALA A 307 6.33 -14.19 5.86
N THR A 308 7.10 -13.14 6.03
CA THR A 308 7.13 -11.97 5.13
C THR A 308 5.77 -11.26 5.02
N PRO A 309 5.26 -10.62 6.10
CA PRO A 309 4.01 -9.86 6.08
C PRO A 309 4.17 -8.57 5.26
N ARG A 310 4.09 -8.68 3.92
CA ARG A 310 4.34 -7.57 3.00
C ARG A 310 3.22 -6.53 3.02
N ASN A 311 1.98 -6.96 3.22
CA ASN A 311 0.81 -6.10 3.27
C ASN A 311 -0.19 -6.65 4.28
N PHE A 312 -1.02 -5.78 4.81
CA PHE A 312 -2.18 -6.15 5.62
C PHE A 312 -3.30 -5.12 5.43
N ALA A 313 -4.49 -5.45 5.87
CA ALA A 313 -5.61 -4.51 5.89
C ALA A 313 -6.46 -4.72 7.14
N LEU A 314 -7.08 -3.64 7.63
CA LEU A 314 -8.19 -3.76 8.56
C LEU A 314 -9.50 -3.93 7.78
N THR A 315 -10.42 -4.71 8.33
CA THR A 315 -11.79 -4.74 7.82
C THR A 315 -12.48 -3.39 8.06
N PRO A 316 -13.54 -3.04 7.31
CA PRO A 316 -14.26 -1.77 7.49
C PRO A 316 -14.82 -1.58 8.91
N SER A 317 -15.18 -2.65 9.59
CA SER A 317 -15.61 -2.61 11.00
C SER A 317 -14.46 -2.27 11.97
N GLY A 318 -13.20 -2.47 11.53
CA GLY A 318 -12.01 -2.37 12.36
C GLY A 318 -11.83 -3.50 13.37
N GLN A 319 -12.67 -4.52 13.34
CA GLN A 319 -12.62 -5.65 14.27
C GLN A 319 -11.56 -6.70 13.91
N HIS A 320 -11.17 -6.75 12.63
CA HIS A 320 -10.23 -7.76 12.14
C HIS A 320 -9.09 -7.12 11.36
N LEU A 321 -7.94 -7.78 11.43
CA LEU A 321 -6.74 -7.46 10.66
C LEU A 321 -6.38 -8.68 9.81
N LEU A 322 -6.24 -8.48 8.51
CA LEU A 322 -5.96 -9.49 7.50
C LEU A 322 -4.51 -9.34 7.07
N VAL A 323 -3.62 -10.28 7.43
CA VAL A 323 -2.17 -10.18 7.17
C VAL A 323 -1.78 -11.07 6.00
N ALA A 324 -1.37 -10.48 4.89
CA ALA A 324 -0.86 -11.18 3.72
C ALA A 324 0.62 -11.54 3.94
N ASN A 325 0.86 -12.80 4.32
CA ASN A 325 2.17 -13.37 4.54
C ASN A 325 2.72 -13.94 3.22
N GLN A 326 3.51 -13.15 2.50
CA GLN A 326 4.01 -13.46 1.16
C GLN A 326 4.63 -14.86 1.07
N ASN A 327 5.60 -15.15 1.94
CA ASN A 327 6.32 -16.44 1.95
C ASN A 327 5.63 -17.51 2.82
N GLY A 328 4.56 -17.12 3.51
CA GLY A 328 3.72 -18.01 4.31
C GLY A 328 2.52 -18.58 3.55
N ASP A 329 2.31 -18.19 2.28
CA ASP A 329 1.22 -18.65 1.39
C ASP A 329 -0.18 -18.57 2.02
N ALA A 330 -0.40 -17.57 2.87
CA ALA A 330 -1.68 -17.39 3.53
C ALA A 330 -1.95 -15.94 3.90
N ILE A 331 -3.23 -15.59 3.97
CA ILE A 331 -3.70 -14.41 4.68
C ILE A 331 -4.18 -14.89 6.06
N VAL A 332 -3.49 -14.46 7.11
CA VAL A 332 -3.83 -14.79 8.50
C VAL A 332 -4.79 -13.74 9.05
N ILE A 333 -5.85 -14.18 9.72
CA ILE A 333 -6.90 -13.31 10.25
C ILE A 333 -6.70 -13.14 11.76
N PHE A 334 -6.51 -11.90 12.18
CA PHE A 334 -6.44 -11.54 13.59
C PHE A 334 -7.74 -10.87 14.04
N ARG A 335 -8.16 -11.16 15.29
CA ARG A 335 -9.15 -10.34 16.00
C ARG A 335 -8.45 -9.17 16.66
N ARG A 336 -9.03 -8.00 16.52
CA ARG A 336 -8.55 -6.77 17.15
C ARG A 336 -9.40 -6.45 18.38
N ASP A 337 -8.77 -6.27 19.52
CA ASP A 337 -9.41 -5.66 20.68
C ASP A 337 -9.55 -4.15 20.44
N MET A 338 -10.79 -3.66 20.38
CA MET A 338 -11.09 -2.28 20.02
C MET A 338 -10.65 -1.26 21.08
N ALA A 339 -10.51 -1.69 22.35
CA ALA A 339 -10.12 -0.79 23.46
C ALA A 339 -8.61 -0.69 23.64
N THR A 340 -7.89 -1.78 23.38
CA THR A 340 -6.44 -1.87 23.64
C THR A 340 -5.60 -1.91 22.36
N GLY A 341 -6.22 -2.18 21.21
CA GLY A 341 -5.53 -2.39 19.93
C GLY A 341 -4.84 -3.76 19.81
N ALA A 342 -4.90 -4.59 20.84
CA ALA A 342 -4.23 -5.88 20.86
C ALA A 342 -4.75 -6.82 19.76
N LEU A 343 -3.82 -7.57 19.14
CA LEU A 343 -4.13 -8.56 18.12
C LEU A 343 -4.06 -9.97 18.71
N SER A 344 -5.06 -10.78 18.42
CA SER A 344 -5.09 -12.21 18.75
C SER A 344 -5.35 -13.02 17.47
N ASP A 345 -4.57 -14.08 17.25
CA ASP A 345 -4.79 -14.99 16.12
C ASP A 345 -6.18 -15.62 16.26
N SER A 346 -6.99 -15.52 15.22
CA SER A 346 -8.35 -16.09 15.21
C SER A 346 -8.36 -17.61 14.95
N GLY A 347 -7.22 -18.18 14.56
CA GLY A 347 -7.10 -19.56 14.07
C GLY A 347 -7.62 -19.75 12.63
N LYS A 348 -8.10 -18.67 11.99
CA LYS A 348 -8.59 -18.70 10.60
C LYS A 348 -7.56 -18.08 9.66
N ARG A 349 -7.49 -18.65 8.46
CA ARG A 349 -6.63 -18.15 7.39
C ARG A 349 -7.22 -18.44 6.01
N ILE A 350 -6.81 -17.66 5.02
CA ILE A 350 -7.13 -17.89 3.62
C ILE A 350 -5.87 -18.44 2.96
N GLU A 351 -5.89 -19.70 2.55
CA GLU A 351 -4.79 -20.32 1.83
C GLU A 351 -4.73 -19.74 0.40
N ILE A 352 -3.63 -19.09 0.07
CA ILE A 352 -3.39 -18.46 -1.23
C ILE A 352 -1.88 -18.29 -1.43
N GLY A 353 -1.36 -18.72 -2.58
CA GLY A 353 0.06 -18.63 -2.88
C GLY A 353 0.56 -17.20 -2.95
N THR A 354 1.66 -16.92 -2.28
CA THR A 354 2.43 -15.65 -2.28
C THR A 354 1.58 -14.37 -2.31
N PRO A 355 0.65 -14.17 -1.34
CA PRO A 355 -0.19 -12.98 -1.27
C PRO A 355 0.66 -11.76 -0.89
N VAL A 356 0.50 -10.65 -1.61
CA VAL A 356 1.27 -9.42 -1.42
C VAL A 356 0.42 -8.17 -1.29
N CYS A 357 -0.88 -8.29 -1.49
CA CYS A 357 -1.85 -7.21 -1.30
C CYS A 357 -3.22 -7.80 -0.95
N VAL A 358 -3.88 -7.25 0.06
CA VAL A 358 -5.27 -7.55 0.40
C VAL A 358 -6.05 -6.25 0.56
N ARG A 359 -7.19 -6.13 -0.13
CA ARG A 359 -8.05 -4.94 -0.13
C ARG A 359 -9.49 -5.33 0.17
N PRO A 360 -9.96 -5.11 1.41
CA PRO A 360 -11.38 -5.24 1.74
C PRO A 360 -12.20 -4.13 1.07
N PHE A 361 -13.35 -4.47 0.51
CA PHE A 361 -14.31 -3.52 -0.05
C PHE A 361 -15.74 -4.07 0.01
N THR A 362 -16.72 -3.18 0.03
CA THR A 362 -18.15 -3.55 0.06
C THR A 362 -18.83 -3.21 -1.26
N GLN A 363 -19.69 -4.10 -1.71
CA GLN A 363 -20.61 -3.90 -2.86
C GLN A 363 -21.99 -4.49 -2.60
#